data_018240a8d0e7b814c5f82d2732eb218c
#
_entry.id   018240a8d0e7b814c5f82d2732eb218c
#
_cell.length_a   1.000
_cell.length_b   1.000
_cell.length_c   1.000
_cell.angle_alpha   90.00
_cell.angle_beta   90.00
_cell.angle_gamma   90.00
#
_symmetry.space_group_name_H-M   'P 1'
#
loop_
_entity.id
_entity.type
_entity.pdbx_description
1 polymer ?
#
loop_
_entity_poly.entity_id
_entity_poly.type
_entity_poly.pdbx_seq_one_letter_code
_entity_poly.pdbx_strand_id
1 'polypeptide(L)'
;MARRVMEQLRGELYLDQRYLTAALGALPAAPRESGGSFATDGGALYYPTAWLLDTYRRNRRYLPRAYLHSLFHCIFRHLWLRDRRDPDLWGLACDIAVEATLDTLNTPATKRPVGWVRQQCYTQLREKCKFLAAGPIYRVLAQTDAETLNKWQREFYTDSHRLWPADPDSPAAQMRGKQWENLGRQTELSMEESGRRAGQDTAAQALQAQVQAGRSRRTYRDFLRRFAVWHEEPHLDPEEFDLGFYSYGLRTYGNLPLIEPLESREVKKIRDFVIVVDTSESTAGELVKAFLKETFTLLKSQDSFFRQCRILVMQADNAVRDEVWLNDLDALNRYTAQFTLVGGGGTDFRPAFARIAQLRQDGVLRDLQGVLYFTDGKGIYPAKRPPFETAFLFLEDGTPPPDVPPWAMRLVLQPEEFDPKGR
;
A
#
# COMPACT_ATOMS: atom_id res chain seq x y z
N MET A 1 -16.13 -3.46 -37.84
CA MET A 1 -14.75 -3.10 -38.19
C MET A 1 -13.89 -2.84 -36.95
N ALA A 2 -14.28 -1.98 -36.03
CA ALA A 2 -13.53 -1.65 -34.80
C ALA A 2 -13.18 -2.89 -33.95
N ARG A 3 -14.13 -3.82 -33.76
CA ARG A 3 -13.89 -5.08 -33.04
C ARG A 3 -12.75 -5.90 -33.69
N ARG A 4 -12.73 -6.01 -35.03
CA ARG A 4 -11.64 -6.72 -35.75
C ARG A 4 -10.30 -6.03 -35.55
N VAL A 5 -10.24 -4.70 -35.53
CA VAL A 5 -9.02 -3.94 -35.22
C VAL A 5 -8.53 -4.25 -33.83
N MET A 6 -9.41 -4.29 -32.82
CA MET A 6 -9.04 -4.64 -31.45
C MET A 6 -8.60 -6.10 -31.29
N GLU A 7 -9.26 -7.04 -31.98
CA GLU A 7 -8.87 -8.46 -31.98
C GLU A 7 -7.47 -8.64 -32.59
N GLN A 8 -7.19 -7.96 -33.73
CA GLN A 8 -5.89 -7.97 -34.36
C GLN A 8 -4.82 -7.35 -33.44
N LEU A 9 -5.09 -6.18 -32.86
CA LEU A 9 -4.20 -5.50 -31.93
C LEU A 9 -3.81 -6.39 -30.75
N ARG A 10 -4.80 -7.04 -30.12
CA ARG A 10 -4.57 -7.98 -29.03
C ARG A 10 -3.76 -9.19 -29.47
N GLY A 11 -4.05 -9.74 -30.62
CA GLY A 11 -3.27 -10.85 -31.20
C GLY A 11 -1.80 -10.48 -31.40
N GLU A 12 -1.52 -9.29 -31.94
CA GLU A 12 -0.16 -8.77 -32.08
C GLU A 12 0.54 -8.63 -30.71
N LEU A 13 -0.14 -8.12 -29.70
CA LEU A 13 0.39 -7.97 -28.33
C LEU A 13 0.66 -9.32 -27.66
N TYR A 14 -0.21 -10.34 -27.84
CA TYR A 14 0.02 -11.70 -27.35
C TYR A 14 1.28 -12.34 -27.93
N LEU A 15 1.60 -12.04 -29.18
CA LEU A 15 2.80 -12.57 -29.83
C LEU A 15 4.06 -11.82 -29.40
N ASP A 16 3.98 -10.49 -29.28
CA ASP A 16 5.10 -9.61 -28.97
C ASP A 16 5.47 -9.65 -27.47
N GLN A 17 4.47 -9.77 -26.58
CA GLN A 17 4.62 -9.66 -25.12
C GLN A 17 4.05 -10.90 -24.40
N ARG A 18 4.63 -12.08 -24.65
CA ARG A 18 4.10 -13.36 -24.13
C ARG A 18 3.97 -13.41 -22.61
N TYR A 19 4.84 -12.72 -21.87
CA TYR A 19 4.78 -12.64 -20.41
C TYR A 19 3.56 -11.84 -19.91
N LEU A 20 2.89 -11.06 -20.78
CA LEU A 20 1.65 -10.33 -20.45
C LEU A 20 0.38 -11.14 -20.74
N THR A 21 0.47 -12.39 -21.18
CA THR A 21 -0.69 -13.20 -21.62
C THR A 21 -1.82 -13.22 -20.59
N ALA A 22 -1.51 -13.47 -19.32
CA ALA A 22 -2.51 -13.51 -18.24
C ALA A 22 -3.19 -12.14 -18.04
N ALA A 23 -2.40 -11.05 -18.03
CA ALA A 23 -2.90 -9.69 -17.86
C ALA A 23 -3.75 -9.23 -19.06
N LEU A 24 -3.31 -9.53 -20.29
CA LEU A 24 -4.08 -9.27 -21.52
C LEU A 24 -5.41 -10.04 -21.53
N GLY A 25 -5.41 -11.28 -21.01
CA GLY A 25 -6.62 -12.10 -20.87
C GLY A 25 -7.61 -11.49 -19.87
N ALA A 26 -7.11 -10.93 -18.77
CA ALA A 26 -7.91 -10.36 -17.70
C ALA A 26 -8.52 -8.98 -18.04
N LEU A 27 -8.04 -8.31 -19.12
CA LEU A 27 -8.54 -7.01 -19.57
C LEU A 27 -9.24 -7.11 -20.94
N PRO A 28 -10.52 -7.57 -20.99
CA PRO A 28 -11.28 -7.63 -22.24
C PRO A 28 -11.52 -6.24 -22.79
N ALA A 29 -11.57 -6.11 -24.14
CA ALA A 29 -11.85 -4.86 -24.79
C ALA A 29 -13.36 -4.67 -25.02
N ALA A 30 -13.90 -3.50 -24.66
CA ALA A 30 -15.30 -3.16 -24.81
C ALA A 30 -15.49 -1.83 -25.60
N PRO A 31 -16.43 -1.75 -26.55
CA PRO A 31 -16.72 -0.51 -27.25
C PRO A 31 -17.41 0.50 -26.34
N ARG A 32 -17.15 1.80 -26.59
CA ARG A 32 -17.77 2.93 -25.90
C ARG A 32 -18.25 3.94 -26.96
N GLU A 33 -19.34 4.66 -26.65
CA GLU A 33 -19.94 5.61 -27.58
C GLU A 33 -19.10 6.86 -27.79
N SER A 34 -18.50 7.40 -26.71
CA SER A 34 -17.80 8.68 -26.75
C SER A 34 -16.44 8.63 -26.05
N GLY A 35 -15.54 9.52 -26.46
CA GLY A 35 -14.20 9.70 -25.89
C GLY A 35 -13.13 9.92 -26.97
N GLY A 36 -11.94 10.35 -26.53
CA GLY A 36 -10.80 10.64 -27.40
C GLY A 36 -9.58 9.72 -27.18
N SER A 37 -9.70 8.69 -26.32
CA SER A 37 -8.63 7.76 -25.97
C SER A 37 -9.19 6.48 -25.37
N PHE A 38 -8.32 5.52 -25.09
CA PHE A 38 -8.65 4.39 -24.22
C PHE A 38 -9.00 4.86 -22.80
N ALA A 39 -9.76 4.03 -22.07
CA ALA A 39 -10.01 4.19 -20.65
C ALA A 39 -10.24 2.82 -20.02
N THR A 40 -9.91 2.65 -18.74
CA THR A 40 -10.13 1.40 -18.02
C THR A 40 -10.64 1.65 -16.61
N ASP A 41 -11.50 0.72 -16.13
CA ASP A 41 -11.92 0.59 -14.74
C ASP A 41 -11.23 -0.59 -14.03
N GLY A 42 -10.27 -1.22 -14.72
CA GLY A 42 -9.60 -2.46 -14.31
C GLY A 42 -10.41 -3.73 -14.59
N GLY A 43 -11.64 -3.64 -15.07
CA GLY A 43 -12.46 -4.79 -15.50
C GLY A 43 -12.50 -4.96 -17.01
N ALA A 44 -12.41 -3.86 -17.75
CA ALA A 44 -12.34 -3.85 -19.21
C ALA A 44 -11.51 -2.66 -19.71
N LEU A 45 -11.00 -2.78 -20.93
CA LEU A 45 -10.45 -1.65 -21.67
C LEU A 45 -11.53 -1.11 -22.62
N TYR A 46 -11.97 0.10 -22.35
CA TYR A 46 -13.00 0.77 -23.12
C TYR A 46 -12.37 1.58 -24.26
N TYR A 47 -12.93 1.47 -25.47
CA TYR A 47 -12.46 2.21 -26.64
C TYR A 47 -13.61 2.91 -27.37
N PRO A 48 -13.48 4.22 -27.66
CA PRO A 48 -14.43 4.91 -28.53
C PRO A 48 -14.24 4.44 -29.97
N THR A 49 -15.33 3.90 -30.59
CA THR A 49 -15.27 3.27 -31.92
C THR A 49 -14.75 4.21 -33.00
N ALA A 50 -15.23 5.45 -33.02
CA ALA A 50 -14.83 6.45 -34.02
C ALA A 50 -13.35 6.84 -33.87
N TRP A 51 -12.92 7.13 -32.64
CA TRP A 51 -11.53 7.45 -32.32
C TRP A 51 -10.57 6.30 -32.70
N LEU A 52 -10.93 5.08 -32.36
CA LEU A 52 -10.11 3.90 -32.66
C LEU A 52 -9.88 3.75 -34.16
N LEU A 53 -10.94 3.86 -34.96
CA LEU A 53 -10.84 3.72 -36.42
C LEU A 53 -10.07 4.86 -37.09
N ASP A 54 -10.24 6.09 -36.58
CA ASP A 54 -9.50 7.24 -37.07
C ASP A 54 -8.00 7.12 -36.72
N THR A 55 -7.70 6.77 -35.47
CA THR A 55 -6.32 6.55 -35.00
C THR A 55 -5.66 5.40 -35.75
N TYR A 56 -6.37 4.29 -35.99
CA TYR A 56 -5.84 3.17 -36.79
C TYR A 56 -5.48 3.57 -38.22
N ARG A 57 -6.25 4.47 -38.82
CA ARG A 57 -5.98 4.99 -40.19
C ARG A 57 -4.77 5.92 -40.22
N ARG A 58 -4.64 6.80 -39.20
CA ARG A 58 -3.60 7.82 -39.15
C ARG A 58 -2.27 7.27 -38.65
N ASN A 59 -2.30 6.50 -37.56
CA ASN A 59 -1.12 5.98 -36.89
C ASN A 59 -1.40 4.63 -36.19
N ARG A 60 -1.38 3.57 -36.97
CA ARG A 60 -1.61 2.21 -36.46
C ARG A 60 -0.63 1.84 -35.33
N ARG A 61 0.63 2.31 -35.38
CA ARG A 61 1.67 1.98 -34.40
C ARG A 61 1.43 2.59 -33.02
N TYR A 62 0.56 3.60 -32.93
CA TYR A 62 0.20 4.21 -31.65
C TYR A 62 -0.65 3.29 -30.77
N LEU A 63 -1.58 2.54 -31.37
CA LEU A 63 -2.58 1.77 -30.66
C LEU A 63 -2.01 0.64 -29.76
N PRO A 64 -1.01 -0.19 -30.18
CA PRO A 64 -0.42 -1.20 -29.32
C PRO A 64 0.20 -0.59 -28.05
N ARG A 65 0.92 0.52 -28.18
CA ARG A 65 1.52 1.20 -27.06
C ARG A 65 0.45 1.80 -26.11
N ALA A 66 -0.57 2.45 -26.67
CA ALA A 66 -1.67 3.00 -25.88
C ALA A 66 -2.47 1.90 -25.16
N TYR A 67 -2.64 0.71 -25.76
CA TYR A 67 -3.23 -0.45 -25.09
C TYR A 67 -2.36 -0.89 -23.89
N LEU A 68 -1.06 -1.06 -24.11
CA LEU A 68 -0.11 -1.45 -23.07
C LEU A 68 -0.04 -0.40 -21.96
N HIS A 69 -0.16 0.89 -22.28
CA HIS A 69 -0.22 1.97 -21.31
C HIS A 69 -1.36 1.75 -20.30
N SER A 70 -2.60 1.60 -20.80
CA SER A 70 -3.75 1.33 -19.91
C SER A 70 -3.65 -0.01 -19.18
N LEU A 71 -3.09 -1.05 -19.80
CA LEU A 71 -2.84 -2.34 -19.15
C LEU A 71 -1.84 -2.22 -18.00
N PHE A 72 -0.78 -1.42 -18.17
CA PHE A 72 0.23 -1.21 -17.14
C PHE A 72 -0.31 -0.41 -15.94
N HIS A 73 -1.25 0.50 -16.15
CA HIS A 73 -1.95 1.11 -15.03
C HIS A 73 -2.63 0.06 -14.14
N CYS A 74 -3.21 -0.99 -14.74
CA CYS A 74 -3.81 -2.09 -13.98
C CYS A 74 -2.76 -2.97 -13.30
N ILE A 75 -1.69 -3.37 -14.02
CA ILE A 75 -0.60 -4.21 -13.48
C ILE A 75 0.12 -3.52 -12.32
N PHE A 76 0.37 -2.20 -12.43
CA PHE A 76 1.01 -1.39 -11.39
C PHE A 76 0.03 -0.92 -10.32
N ARG A 77 -1.26 -1.23 -10.49
CA ARG A 77 -2.35 -0.93 -9.55
C ARG A 77 -2.60 0.56 -9.32
N HIS A 78 -2.26 1.41 -10.26
CA HIS A 78 -2.42 2.85 -10.17
C HIS A 78 -3.86 3.28 -9.85
N LEU A 79 -4.86 2.54 -10.37
CA LEU A 79 -6.28 2.78 -10.15
C LEU A 79 -6.68 2.71 -8.67
N TRP A 80 -5.95 1.93 -7.86
CA TRP A 80 -6.32 1.59 -6.47
C TRP A 80 -5.36 2.16 -5.43
N LEU A 81 -4.30 2.87 -5.87
CA LEU A 81 -3.24 3.39 -4.99
C LEU A 81 -3.26 4.92 -4.87
N ARG A 82 -4.35 5.57 -5.29
CA ARG A 82 -4.46 7.04 -5.24
C ARG A 82 -4.48 7.56 -3.81
N ASP A 83 -5.12 6.83 -2.89
CA ASP A 83 -5.37 7.28 -1.52
C ASP A 83 -5.98 8.69 -1.49
N ARG A 84 -5.44 9.59 -0.67
CA ARG A 84 -5.88 10.99 -0.53
C ARG A 84 -5.18 11.97 -1.48
N ARG A 85 -4.40 11.47 -2.46
CA ARG A 85 -3.66 12.31 -3.41
C ARG A 85 -4.58 13.05 -4.37
N ASP A 86 -4.12 14.22 -4.83
CA ASP A 86 -4.78 14.97 -5.89
C ASP A 86 -4.93 14.09 -7.14
N PRO A 87 -6.14 13.95 -7.70
CA PRO A 87 -6.40 13.05 -8.82
C PRO A 87 -5.62 13.38 -10.09
N ASP A 88 -5.46 14.66 -10.40
CA ASP A 88 -4.84 15.11 -11.65
C ASP A 88 -3.31 14.93 -11.57
N LEU A 89 -2.70 15.33 -10.43
CA LEU A 89 -1.27 15.10 -10.20
C LEU A 89 -0.94 13.62 -10.08
N TRP A 90 -1.84 12.82 -9.46
CA TRP A 90 -1.67 11.37 -9.38
C TRP A 90 -1.73 10.74 -10.77
N GLY A 91 -2.70 11.13 -11.60
CA GLY A 91 -2.83 10.68 -12.97
C GLY A 91 -1.56 10.94 -13.78
N LEU A 92 -1.03 12.17 -13.71
CA LEU A 92 0.21 12.53 -14.40
C LEU A 92 1.42 11.72 -13.89
N ALA A 93 1.52 11.50 -12.57
CA ALA A 93 2.60 10.69 -11.99
C ALA A 93 2.55 9.24 -12.49
N CYS A 94 1.35 8.68 -12.59
CA CYS A 94 1.10 7.34 -13.13
C CYS A 94 1.45 7.24 -14.61
N ASP A 95 1.04 8.22 -15.42
CA ASP A 95 1.36 8.28 -16.86
C ASP A 95 2.87 8.32 -17.09
N ILE A 96 3.59 9.16 -16.36
CA ILE A 96 5.06 9.24 -16.43
C ILE A 96 5.70 7.89 -16.05
N ALA A 97 5.24 7.25 -14.98
CA ALA A 97 5.78 5.97 -14.52
C ALA A 97 5.57 4.85 -15.56
N VAL A 98 4.38 4.77 -16.14
CA VAL A 98 4.05 3.81 -17.20
C VAL A 98 4.88 4.07 -18.45
N GLU A 99 4.91 5.31 -18.92
CA GLU A 99 5.64 5.67 -20.13
C GLU A 99 7.16 5.46 -19.99
N ALA A 100 7.72 5.76 -18.81
CA ALA A 100 9.13 5.47 -18.52
C ALA A 100 9.42 3.97 -18.60
N THR A 101 8.50 3.13 -18.13
CA THR A 101 8.64 1.66 -18.23
C THR A 101 8.49 1.20 -19.67
N LEU A 102 7.50 1.69 -20.43
CA LEU A 102 7.29 1.35 -21.84
C LEU A 102 8.48 1.74 -22.71
N ASP A 103 9.15 2.86 -22.39
CA ASP A 103 10.34 3.31 -23.11
C ASP A 103 11.54 2.36 -22.90
N THR A 104 11.57 1.57 -21.80
CA THR A 104 12.63 0.55 -21.59
C THR A 104 12.38 -0.76 -22.34
N LEU A 105 11.13 -1.09 -22.70
CA LEU A 105 10.78 -2.39 -23.29
C LEU A 105 11.36 -2.61 -24.68
N ASN A 106 11.58 -1.56 -25.46
CA ASN A 106 12.22 -1.57 -26.81
C ASN A 106 11.71 -2.68 -27.76
N THR A 107 10.39 -2.92 -27.77
CA THR A 107 9.74 -3.91 -28.66
C THR A 107 9.02 -3.22 -29.82
N PRO A 108 8.61 -3.95 -30.86
CA PRO A 108 7.85 -3.36 -31.98
C PRO A 108 6.58 -2.61 -31.53
N ALA A 109 5.91 -3.10 -30.48
CA ALA A 109 4.70 -2.51 -29.91
C ALA A 109 4.96 -1.21 -29.13
N THR A 110 6.17 -1.06 -28.54
CA THR A 110 6.48 0.04 -27.60
C THR A 110 7.45 1.07 -28.16
N LYS A 111 8.24 0.68 -29.17
CA LYS A 111 9.34 1.50 -29.70
C LYS A 111 8.83 2.82 -30.28
N ARG A 112 9.33 3.92 -29.71
CA ARG A 112 9.13 5.28 -30.24
C ARG A 112 10.37 6.14 -29.95
N PRO A 113 10.65 7.19 -30.76
CA PRO A 113 11.66 8.17 -30.40
C PRO A 113 11.26 8.89 -29.11
N VAL A 114 12.19 9.03 -28.18
CA VAL A 114 11.97 9.82 -26.95
C VAL A 114 12.14 11.30 -27.30
N GLY A 115 11.06 12.07 -27.21
CA GLY A 115 11.07 13.51 -27.46
C GLY A 115 11.89 14.28 -26.43
N TRP A 116 12.31 15.51 -26.77
CA TRP A 116 13.12 16.35 -25.88
C TRP A 116 12.41 16.63 -24.53
N VAL A 117 11.11 16.95 -24.55
CA VAL A 117 10.32 17.21 -23.34
C VAL A 117 10.34 16.00 -22.39
N ARG A 118 10.15 14.82 -22.93
CA ARG A 118 10.15 13.55 -22.18
C ARG A 118 11.52 13.26 -21.60
N GLN A 119 12.58 13.45 -22.39
CA GLN A 119 13.95 13.24 -21.92
C GLN A 119 14.31 14.22 -20.78
N GLN A 120 13.93 15.49 -20.92
CA GLN A 120 14.12 16.50 -19.88
C GLN A 120 13.36 16.11 -18.60
N CYS A 121 12.10 15.69 -18.71
CA CYS A 121 11.31 15.22 -17.57
C CYS A 121 12.00 14.06 -16.85
N TYR A 122 12.43 13.03 -17.59
CA TYR A 122 13.10 11.88 -16.97
C TYR A 122 14.42 12.26 -16.31
N THR A 123 15.19 13.18 -16.88
CA THR A 123 16.44 13.67 -16.28
C THR A 123 16.16 14.35 -14.95
N GLN A 124 15.24 15.31 -14.91
CA GLN A 124 14.88 16.04 -13.68
C GLN A 124 14.31 15.11 -12.59
N LEU A 125 13.51 14.13 -12.99
CA LEU A 125 12.95 13.17 -12.02
C LEU A 125 14.01 12.22 -11.48
N ARG A 126 14.97 11.76 -12.29
CA ARG A 126 16.06 10.86 -11.85
C ARG A 126 17.05 11.52 -10.90
N GLU A 127 17.17 12.84 -10.91
CA GLU A 127 17.95 13.58 -9.90
C GLU A 127 17.32 13.47 -8.51
N LYS A 128 15.99 13.37 -8.42
CA LYS A 128 15.25 13.38 -7.17
C LYS A 128 14.69 11.99 -6.79
N CYS A 129 14.50 11.10 -7.76
CA CYS A 129 13.93 9.78 -7.58
C CYS A 129 14.93 8.71 -8.04
N LYS A 130 15.31 7.81 -7.15
CA LYS A 130 16.15 6.65 -7.52
C LYS A 130 15.44 5.72 -8.51
N PHE A 131 14.12 5.68 -8.43
CA PHE A 131 13.27 4.89 -9.30
C PHE A 131 12.00 5.68 -9.68
N LEU A 132 11.59 5.62 -10.96
CA LEU A 132 10.43 6.36 -11.49
C LEU A 132 9.12 5.60 -11.25
N ALA A 133 8.72 5.41 -9.98
CA ALA A 133 7.40 4.94 -9.60
C ALA A 133 6.45 6.11 -9.34
N ALA A 134 5.13 5.86 -9.45
CA ALA A 134 4.11 6.90 -9.33
C ALA A 134 4.18 7.68 -8.01
N GLY A 135 4.42 7.02 -6.85
CA GLY A 135 4.52 7.68 -5.55
C GLY A 135 5.68 8.70 -5.45
N PRO A 136 6.94 8.29 -5.69
CA PRO A 136 8.07 9.23 -5.75
C PRO A 136 7.87 10.37 -6.76
N ILE A 137 7.37 10.06 -7.97
CA ILE A 137 7.08 11.08 -8.99
C ILE A 137 6.05 12.08 -8.47
N TYR A 138 4.95 11.63 -7.87
CA TYR A 138 3.91 12.50 -7.31
C TYR A 138 4.48 13.53 -6.35
N ARG A 139 5.39 13.14 -5.44
CA ARG A 139 6.04 14.07 -4.50
C ARG A 139 6.83 15.17 -5.19
N VAL A 140 7.49 14.85 -6.29
CA VAL A 140 8.22 15.85 -7.08
C VAL A 140 7.25 16.77 -7.81
N LEU A 141 6.16 16.20 -8.41
CA LEU A 141 5.15 16.99 -9.10
C LEU A 141 4.45 17.99 -8.18
N ALA A 142 4.18 17.62 -6.93
CA ALA A 142 3.56 18.50 -5.94
C ALA A 142 4.40 19.76 -5.62
N GLN A 143 5.69 19.75 -5.96
CA GLN A 143 6.61 20.87 -5.78
C GLN A 143 7.01 21.53 -7.11
N THR A 144 6.42 21.11 -8.24
CA THR A 144 6.74 21.56 -9.58
C THR A 144 5.80 22.70 -9.98
N ASP A 145 6.30 23.67 -10.72
CA ASP A 145 5.51 24.81 -11.21
C ASP A 145 4.43 24.38 -12.23
N ALA A 146 3.37 25.18 -12.30
CA ALA A 146 2.21 24.88 -13.14
C ALA A 146 2.53 24.86 -14.65
N GLU A 147 3.50 25.64 -15.12
CA GLU A 147 3.87 25.67 -16.53
C GLU A 147 4.52 24.34 -16.93
N THR A 148 5.47 23.88 -16.14
CA THR A 148 6.14 22.59 -16.32
C THR A 148 5.14 21.43 -16.21
N LEU A 149 4.23 21.46 -15.24
CA LEU A 149 3.18 20.45 -15.10
C LEU A 149 2.30 20.38 -16.35
N ASN A 150 1.82 21.51 -16.86
CA ASN A 150 1.00 21.56 -18.07
C ASN A 150 1.75 21.01 -19.30
N LYS A 151 3.05 21.29 -19.41
CA LYS A 151 3.90 20.79 -20.49
C LYS A 151 4.04 19.27 -20.42
N TRP A 152 4.28 18.73 -19.22
CA TRP A 152 4.38 17.30 -19.02
C TRP A 152 3.04 16.58 -19.20
N GLN A 153 1.94 17.15 -18.72
CA GLN A 153 0.62 16.58 -18.92
C GLN A 153 0.27 16.40 -20.40
N ARG A 154 0.60 17.38 -21.26
CA ARG A 154 0.41 17.27 -22.72
C ARG A 154 1.30 16.19 -23.35
N GLU A 155 2.54 16.03 -22.87
CA GLU A 155 3.49 15.04 -23.40
C GLU A 155 3.12 13.61 -23.02
N PHE A 156 2.67 13.39 -21.79
CA PHE A 156 2.45 12.05 -21.24
C PHE A 156 1.00 11.55 -21.35
N TYR A 157 0.03 12.42 -21.65
CA TYR A 157 -1.35 12.02 -21.81
C TYR A 157 -1.49 10.97 -22.92
N THR A 158 -1.99 9.79 -22.56
CA THR A 158 -2.18 8.65 -23.48
C THR A 158 -3.59 8.08 -23.38
N ASP A 159 -4.14 7.96 -22.17
CA ASP A 159 -5.48 7.43 -21.93
C ASP A 159 -6.30 8.30 -20.95
N SER A 160 -7.54 7.90 -20.68
CA SER A 160 -8.45 8.65 -19.82
C SER A 160 -8.65 7.93 -18.48
N HIS A 161 -8.31 8.60 -17.39
CA HIS A 161 -8.47 8.09 -16.03
C HIS A 161 -9.88 8.26 -15.44
N ARG A 162 -10.85 8.76 -16.20
CA ARG A 162 -12.21 9.07 -15.73
C ARG A 162 -13.00 7.85 -15.22
N LEU A 163 -12.60 6.65 -15.59
CA LEU A 163 -13.21 5.41 -15.13
C LEU A 163 -12.51 4.77 -13.94
N TRP A 164 -11.44 5.39 -13.45
CA TRP A 164 -10.80 4.92 -12.23
C TRP A 164 -11.77 5.01 -11.05
N PRO A 165 -11.70 4.10 -10.07
CA PRO A 165 -12.61 4.11 -8.94
C PRO A 165 -12.59 5.45 -8.20
N ALA A 166 -13.75 6.05 -7.99
CA ALA A 166 -13.88 7.27 -7.19
C ALA A 166 -13.51 6.98 -5.72
N ASP A 167 -13.92 5.79 -5.22
CA ASP A 167 -13.56 5.24 -3.92
C ASP A 167 -12.74 3.96 -4.11
N PRO A 168 -11.39 4.04 -4.00
CA PRO A 168 -10.51 2.88 -4.07
C PRO A 168 -10.68 1.88 -2.92
N ASP A 169 -11.25 2.31 -1.80
CA ASP A 169 -11.45 1.50 -0.60
C ASP A 169 -12.75 0.70 -0.62
N SER A 170 -13.62 0.93 -1.59
CA SER A 170 -14.84 0.14 -1.75
C SER A 170 -14.53 -1.36 -1.90
N PRO A 171 -15.37 -2.27 -1.36
CA PRO A 171 -15.11 -3.72 -1.42
C PRO A 171 -14.89 -4.25 -2.85
N ALA A 172 -15.62 -3.71 -3.82
CA ALA A 172 -15.49 -4.09 -5.22
C ALA A 172 -14.14 -3.64 -5.82
N ALA A 173 -13.70 -2.41 -5.51
CA ALA A 173 -12.41 -1.89 -5.95
C ALA A 173 -11.25 -2.68 -5.31
N GLN A 174 -11.33 -2.96 -4.01
CA GLN A 174 -10.32 -3.75 -3.32
C GLN A 174 -10.20 -5.19 -3.86
N MET A 175 -11.33 -5.85 -4.14
CA MET A 175 -11.30 -7.19 -4.73
C MET A 175 -10.62 -7.16 -6.11
N ARG A 176 -10.95 -6.20 -6.95
CA ARG A 176 -10.33 -6.01 -8.27
C ARG A 176 -8.85 -5.66 -8.15
N GLY A 177 -8.50 -4.80 -7.21
CA GLY A 177 -7.10 -4.46 -6.90
C GLY A 177 -6.26 -5.67 -6.49
N LYS A 178 -6.81 -6.60 -5.66
CA LYS A 178 -6.15 -7.87 -5.29
C LYS A 178 -5.99 -8.81 -6.49
N GLN A 179 -6.98 -8.87 -7.37
CA GLN A 179 -6.87 -9.65 -8.61
C GLN A 179 -5.69 -9.16 -9.47
N TRP A 180 -5.57 -7.85 -9.66
CA TRP A 180 -4.48 -7.26 -10.42
C TRP A 180 -3.12 -7.37 -9.73
N GLU A 181 -3.07 -7.39 -8.41
CA GLU A 181 -1.84 -7.69 -7.66
C GLU A 181 -1.31 -9.10 -7.98
N ASN A 182 -2.20 -10.09 -8.03
CA ASN A 182 -1.81 -11.45 -8.39
C ASN A 182 -1.37 -11.56 -9.86
N LEU A 183 -2.06 -10.86 -10.77
CA LEU A 183 -1.66 -10.78 -12.19
C LEU A 183 -0.31 -10.09 -12.38
N GLY A 184 -0.02 -9.05 -11.61
CA GLY A 184 1.30 -8.40 -11.61
C GLY A 184 2.42 -9.36 -11.20
N ARG A 185 2.22 -10.14 -10.13
CA ARG A 185 3.19 -11.18 -9.70
C ARG A 185 3.37 -12.26 -10.76
N GLN A 186 2.27 -12.71 -11.37
CA GLN A 186 2.33 -13.69 -12.44
C GLN A 186 3.08 -13.16 -13.66
N THR A 187 2.89 -11.89 -14.00
CA THR A 187 3.61 -11.22 -15.08
C THR A 187 5.13 -11.18 -14.80
N GLU A 188 5.52 -10.84 -13.56
CA GLU A 188 6.92 -10.83 -13.13
C GLU A 188 7.56 -12.22 -13.27
N LEU A 189 6.91 -13.27 -12.76
CA LEU A 189 7.37 -14.65 -12.90
C LEU A 189 7.49 -15.10 -14.35
N SER A 190 6.47 -14.82 -15.19
CA SER A 190 6.48 -15.18 -16.60
C SER A 190 7.57 -14.44 -17.40
N MET A 191 7.95 -13.24 -16.96
CA MET A 191 9.05 -12.49 -17.56
C MET A 191 10.41 -13.13 -17.23
N GLU A 192 10.60 -13.55 -15.96
CA GLU A 192 11.81 -14.28 -15.54
C GLU A 192 11.97 -15.63 -16.27
N GLU A 193 10.88 -16.39 -16.40
CA GLU A 193 10.85 -17.66 -17.16
C GLU A 193 11.18 -17.46 -18.64
N SER A 194 10.82 -16.31 -19.20
CA SER A 194 11.15 -15.94 -20.59
C SER A 194 12.63 -15.58 -20.80
N GLY A 195 13.49 -15.75 -19.79
CA GLY A 195 14.91 -15.46 -19.83
C GLY A 195 15.28 -13.98 -19.60
N ARG A 196 14.30 -13.13 -19.33
CA ARG A 196 14.50 -11.72 -18.97
C ARG A 196 14.63 -11.60 -17.44
N ARG A 197 15.86 -11.59 -16.95
CA ARG A 197 16.12 -11.46 -15.51
C ARG A 197 16.44 -10.02 -15.14
N ALA A 198 15.89 -9.55 -14.01
CA ALA A 198 16.05 -8.17 -13.53
C ALA A 198 17.52 -7.71 -13.40
N GLY A 199 18.46 -8.61 -13.15
CA GLY A 199 19.90 -8.26 -13.08
C GLY A 199 20.61 -8.08 -14.42
N GLN A 200 19.98 -8.47 -15.54
CA GLN A 200 20.58 -8.47 -16.88
C GLN A 200 19.77 -7.65 -17.91
N ASP A 201 18.49 -7.36 -17.64
CA ASP A 201 17.59 -6.65 -18.55
C ASP A 201 16.97 -5.43 -17.83
N THR A 202 17.27 -4.24 -18.34
CA THR A 202 16.75 -2.97 -17.82
C THR A 202 15.22 -2.92 -17.83
N ALA A 203 14.58 -3.55 -18.83
CA ALA A 203 13.14 -3.61 -18.94
C ALA A 203 12.52 -4.52 -17.85
N ALA A 204 13.13 -5.68 -17.60
CA ALA A 204 12.71 -6.57 -16.53
C ALA A 204 12.85 -5.90 -15.15
N GLN A 205 13.95 -5.19 -14.94
CA GLN A 205 14.21 -4.43 -13.71
C GLN A 205 13.17 -3.32 -13.51
N ALA A 206 12.85 -2.55 -14.55
CA ALA A 206 11.86 -1.50 -14.50
C ALA A 206 10.45 -2.06 -14.20
N LEU A 207 10.04 -3.14 -14.88
CA LEU A 207 8.75 -3.78 -14.65
C LEU A 207 8.65 -4.34 -13.22
N GLN A 208 9.66 -5.07 -12.77
CA GLN A 208 9.71 -5.65 -11.44
C GLN A 208 9.58 -4.58 -10.36
N ALA A 209 10.32 -3.48 -10.48
CA ALA A 209 10.27 -2.38 -9.54
C ALA A 209 8.88 -1.72 -9.50
N GLN A 210 8.20 -1.55 -10.64
CA GLN A 210 6.83 -1.03 -10.70
C GLN A 210 5.82 -1.99 -10.05
N VAL A 211 5.91 -3.30 -10.36
CA VAL A 211 5.03 -4.31 -9.75
C VAL A 211 5.24 -4.34 -8.23
N GLN A 212 6.48 -4.24 -7.76
CA GLN A 212 6.78 -4.17 -6.33
C GLN A 212 6.24 -2.89 -5.69
N ALA A 213 6.37 -1.74 -6.34
CA ALA A 213 5.79 -0.48 -5.89
C ALA A 213 4.25 -0.54 -5.83
N GLY A 214 3.62 -1.28 -6.74
CA GLY A 214 2.17 -1.51 -6.81
C GLY A 214 1.64 -2.59 -5.87
N ARG A 215 2.49 -3.36 -5.18
CA ARG A 215 2.01 -4.39 -4.23
C ARG A 215 1.19 -3.76 -3.12
N SER A 216 0.11 -4.45 -2.75
CA SER A 216 -0.69 -4.07 -1.59
C SER A 216 0.23 -4.06 -0.38
N ARG A 217 0.52 -2.90 0.09
CA ARG A 217 1.14 -2.73 1.38
C ARG A 217 0.06 -3.07 2.38
N ARG A 218 0.30 -4.09 3.20
CA ARG A 218 -0.53 -4.29 4.37
C ARG A 218 -0.43 -2.98 5.14
N THR A 219 -1.51 -2.23 5.17
CA THR A 219 -1.52 -0.99 5.91
C THR A 219 -1.23 -1.35 7.36
N TYR A 220 -0.50 -0.52 8.08
CA TYR A 220 -0.27 -0.78 9.48
C TYR A 220 -1.60 -0.84 10.26
N ARG A 221 -2.69 -0.24 9.75
CA ARG A 221 -4.08 -0.40 10.20
C ARG A 221 -4.54 -1.86 10.16
N ASP A 222 -4.27 -2.58 9.08
CA ASP A 222 -4.60 -4.01 8.96
C ASP A 222 -3.74 -4.84 9.91
N PHE A 223 -2.50 -4.44 10.11
CA PHE A 223 -1.64 -5.03 11.11
C PHE A 223 -2.25 -4.84 12.51
N LEU A 224 -2.56 -3.63 12.92
CA LEU A 224 -3.17 -3.34 14.22
C LEU A 224 -4.48 -4.09 14.43
N ARG A 225 -5.34 -4.18 13.41
CA ARG A 225 -6.61 -4.93 13.48
C ARG A 225 -6.41 -6.43 13.75
N ARG A 226 -5.30 -7.02 13.34
CA ARG A 226 -5.01 -8.44 13.61
C ARG A 226 -4.73 -8.73 15.08
N PHE A 227 -4.30 -7.74 15.85
CA PHE A 227 -4.01 -7.89 17.27
C PHE A 227 -5.19 -7.61 18.18
N ALA A 228 -6.31 -7.17 17.62
CA ALA A 228 -7.54 -7.07 18.37
C ALA A 228 -8.06 -8.48 18.69
N VAL A 229 -7.98 -8.89 19.95
CA VAL A 229 -8.47 -10.17 20.44
C VAL A 229 -9.88 -9.98 20.97
N TRP A 230 -10.75 -10.96 20.74
CA TRP A 230 -12.08 -10.98 21.34
C TRP A 230 -11.99 -11.19 22.85
N HIS A 231 -12.62 -10.32 23.61
CA HIS A 231 -12.77 -10.44 25.06
C HIS A 231 -14.24 -10.28 25.42
N GLU A 232 -14.69 -11.06 26.39
CA GLU A 232 -15.98 -10.86 27.03
C GLU A 232 -15.85 -9.70 28.03
N GLU A 233 -16.67 -8.67 27.89
CA GLU A 233 -16.84 -7.63 28.89
C GLU A 233 -18.19 -7.83 29.61
N PRO A 234 -18.22 -7.72 30.95
CA PRO A 234 -19.47 -7.59 31.65
C PRO A 234 -20.21 -6.34 31.15
N HIS A 235 -21.29 -6.56 30.43
CA HIS A 235 -22.16 -5.49 29.92
C HIS A 235 -23.59 -5.98 30.01
N LEU A 236 -24.40 -5.26 30.77
CA LEU A 236 -25.81 -5.54 30.92
C LEU A 236 -26.53 -4.86 29.76
N ASP A 237 -26.99 -5.63 28.80
CA ASP A 237 -27.78 -5.11 27.69
C ASP A 237 -29.28 -5.42 27.96
N PRO A 238 -30.08 -4.41 28.29
CA PRO A 238 -31.50 -4.62 28.61
C PRO A 238 -32.35 -4.89 27.37
N GLU A 239 -31.81 -4.66 26.16
CA GLU A 239 -32.51 -4.88 24.87
C GLU A 239 -32.22 -6.25 24.26
N GLU A 240 -31.14 -6.91 24.69
CA GLU A 240 -30.79 -8.28 24.27
C GLU A 240 -30.88 -9.25 25.45
N PHE A 241 -31.34 -10.47 25.21
CA PHE A 241 -31.44 -11.53 26.20
C PHE A 241 -30.61 -12.75 25.86
N ASP A 242 -30.20 -13.51 26.88
CA ASP A 242 -29.43 -14.72 26.72
C ASP A 242 -30.30 -15.83 26.09
N LEU A 243 -29.98 -16.19 24.84
CA LEU A 243 -30.66 -17.23 24.08
C LEU A 243 -30.50 -18.63 24.71
N GLY A 244 -29.44 -18.86 25.49
CA GLY A 244 -29.23 -20.11 26.23
C GLY A 244 -30.24 -20.28 27.34
N PHE A 245 -30.41 -19.26 28.18
CA PHE A 245 -31.43 -19.21 29.25
C PHE A 245 -32.86 -19.26 28.69
N TYR A 246 -33.12 -18.49 27.64
CA TYR A 246 -34.40 -18.51 26.95
C TYR A 246 -34.74 -19.93 26.42
N SER A 247 -33.83 -20.58 25.75
CA SER A 247 -33.99 -21.92 25.20
C SER A 247 -34.11 -22.98 26.31
N TYR A 248 -33.35 -22.84 27.39
CA TYR A 248 -33.45 -23.70 28.58
C TYR A 248 -34.83 -23.58 29.25
N GLY A 249 -35.35 -22.38 29.42
CA GLY A 249 -36.67 -22.13 29.97
C GLY A 249 -37.79 -22.82 29.16
N LEU A 250 -37.78 -22.65 27.84
CA LEU A 250 -38.70 -23.27 26.93
C LEU A 250 -38.64 -24.82 26.98
N ARG A 251 -37.43 -25.38 27.05
CA ARG A 251 -37.22 -26.81 27.07
C ARG A 251 -37.66 -27.43 28.41
N THR A 252 -37.45 -26.74 29.51
CA THR A 252 -37.68 -27.26 30.85
C THR A 252 -39.14 -27.01 31.34
N TYR A 253 -39.69 -25.84 30.99
CA TYR A 253 -40.98 -25.41 31.47
C TYR A 253 -42.07 -25.27 30.39
N GLY A 254 -41.77 -25.65 29.17
CA GLY A 254 -42.69 -25.64 28.03
C GLY A 254 -43.01 -24.23 27.48
N ASN A 255 -43.86 -23.50 28.18
CA ASN A 255 -44.33 -22.16 27.72
C ASN A 255 -43.70 -20.99 28.46
N LEU A 256 -42.73 -21.21 29.36
CA LEU A 256 -42.13 -20.19 30.17
C LEU A 256 -40.67 -19.94 29.75
N PRO A 257 -40.42 -19.01 28.82
CA PRO A 257 -39.05 -18.62 28.51
C PRO A 257 -38.46 -17.87 29.71
N LEU A 258 -37.24 -18.21 30.08
CA LEU A 258 -36.48 -17.42 31.04
C LEU A 258 -35.81 -16.27 30.28
N ILE A 259 -36.22 -15.06 30.62
CA ILE A 259 -35.65 -13.85 29.97
C ILE A 259 -34.65 -13.25 30.98
N GLU A 260 -33.39 -13.34 30.64
CA GLU A 260 -32.28 -12.75 31.39
C GLU A 260 -31.51 -11.83 30.44
N PRO A 261 -31.20 -10.56 30.84
CA PRO A 261 -30.39 -9.69 29.98
C PRO A 261 -29.02 -10.29 29.67
N LEU A 262 -28.49 -9.98 28.51
CA LEU A 262 -27.16 -10.42 28.17
C LEU A 262 -26.13 -9.74 29.08
N GLU A 263 -25.43 -10.53 29.89
CA GLU A 263 -24.48 -10.02 30.89
C GLU A 263 -23.06 -9.81 30.36
N SER A 264 -22.78 -10.29 29.15
CA SER A 264 -21.45 -10.15 28.53
C SER A 264 -21.55 -9.80 27.06
N ARG A 265 -20.67 -8.93 26.63
CA ARG A 265 -20.47 -8.59 25.21
C ARG A 265 -19.08 -8.97 24.77
N GLU A 266 -18.98 -9.69 23.66
CA GLU A 266 -17.70 -9.94 23.03
C GLU A 266 -17.18 -8.66 22.34
N VAL A 267 -16.04 -8.13 22.81
CA VAL A 267 -15.36 -6.96 22.23
C VAL A 267 -13.93 -7.31 21.86
N LYS A 268 -13.48 -6.81 20.71
CA LYS A 268 -12.07 -6.95 20.33
C LYS A 268 -11.24 -5.92 21.10
N LYS A 269 -10.24 -6.35 21.85
CA LYS A 269 -9.33 -5.47 22.60
C LYS A 269 -7.87 -5.81 22.37
N ILE A 270 -7.03 -4.77 22.39
CA ILE A 270 -5.58 -4.89 22.49
C ILE A 270 -5.20 -4.44 23.89
N ARG A 271 -4.55 -5.30 24.68
CA ARG A 271 -4.15 -4.95 26.04
C ARG A 271 -2.74 -4.38 26.12
N ASP A 272 -1.78 -5.11 25.61
CA ASP A 272 -0.36 -4.71 25.64
C ASP A 272 0.17 -4.61 24.20
N PHE A 273 0.75 -3.48 23.88
CA PHE A 273 1.35 -3.22 22.58
C PHE A 273 2.70 -2.51 22.75
N VAL A 274 3.68 -2.87 21.94
CA VAL A 274 5.01 -2.26 22.01
C VAL A 274 5.33 -1.57 20.68
N ILE A 275 5.76 -0.32 20.78
CA ILE A 275 6.29 0.45 19.66
C ILE A 275 7.77 0.72 19.94
N VAL A 276 8.65 0.18 19.11
CA VAL A 276 10.09 0.47 19.19
C VAL A 276 10.43 1.46 18.10
N VAL A 277 11.12 2.52 18.48
CA VAL A 277 11.64 3.55 17.58
C VAL A 277 13.14 3.41 17.50
N ASP A 278 13.65 3.17 16.30
CA ASP A 278 15.07 3.22 16.01
C ASP A 278 15.55 4.67 16.09
N THR A 279 16.58 4.89 16.90
CA THR A 279 17.16 6.22 17.12
C THR A 279 18.48 6.42 16.40
N SER A 280 18.77 5.61 15.38
CA SER A 280 19.92 5.81 14.49
C SER A 280 19.81 7.15 13.73
N GLU A 281 20.94 7.68 13.25
CA GLU A 281 21.05 9.02 12.64
C GLU A 281 20.12 9.29 11.45
N SER A 282 19.57 8.23 10.83
CA SER A 282 18.71 8.31 9.66
C SER A 282 17.23 8.58 9.96
N THR A 283 16.82 8.57 11.24
CA THR A 283 15.40 8.64 11.62
C THR A 283 14.98 10.07 11.92
N ALA A 284 14.09 10.66 11.10
CA ALA A 284 13.59 12.02 11.29
C ALA A 284 12.56 12.09 12.45
N GLY A 285 12.90 12.77 13.54
CA GLY A 285 12.09 12.87 14.75
C GLY A 285 10.65 13.40 14.53
N GLU A 286 10.44 14.32 13.58
CA GLU A 286 9.11 14.85 13.25
C GLU A 286 8.19 13.78 12.61
N LEU A 287 8.75 12.89 11.79
CA LEU A 287 8.01 11.77 11.22
C LEU A 287 7.62 10.73 12.27
N VAL A 288 8.50 10.48 13.25
CA VAL A 288 8.18 9.60 14.38
C VAL A 288 7.06 10.19 15.23
N LYS A 289 7.07 11.49 15.49
CA LYS A 289 5.96 12.16 16.20
C LYS A 289 4.65 12.03 15.46
N ALA A 290 4.66 12.27 14.15
CA ALA A 290 3.47 12.14 13.30
C ALA A 290 2.96 10.69 13.29
N PHE A 291 3.84 9.71 13.17
CA PHE A 291 3.53 8.29 13.25
C PHE A 291 2.90 7.91 14.60
N LEU A 292 3.51 8.30 15.71
CA LEU A 292 2.97 8.04 17.06
C LEU A 292 1.57 8.64 17.21
N LYS A 293 1.39 9.90 16.78
CA LYS A 293 0.09 10.57 16.83
C LYS A 293 -0.97 9.88 15.99
N GLU A 294 -0.65 9.47 14.76
CA GLU A 294 -1.60 8.75 13.91
C GLU A 294 -1.89 7.35 14.46
N THR A 295 -0.87 6.62 14.94
CA THR A 295 -1.06 5.31 15.60
C THR A 295 -2.06 5.44 16.73
N PHE A 296 -1.91 6.42 17.60
CA PHE A 296 -2.86 6.67 18.70
C PHE A 296 -4.23 7.11 18.22
N THR A 297 -4.31 7.94 17.19
CA THR A 297 -5.60 8.36 16.60
C THR A 297 -6.36 7.17 16.07
N LEU A 298 -5.67 6.25 15.38
CA LEU A 298 -6.29 5.02 14.87
C LEU A 298 -6.71 4.09 15.99
N LEU A 299 -5.86 3.95 16.98
CA LEU A 299 -6.16 3.17 18.16
C LEU A 299 -7.36 3.75 18.93
N LYS A 300 -7.60 5.06 18.90
CA LYS A 300 -8.70 5.76 19.54
C LYS A 300 -9.98 5.85 18.70
N SER A 301 -9.89 5.95 17.37
CA SER A 301 -11.04 6.21 16.48
C SER A 301 -12.04 5.07 16.37
N GLN A 302 -11.74 3.92 16.94
CA GLN A 302 -12.66 2.79 17.04
C GLN A 302 -13.14 2.67 18.48
N ASP A 303 -14.26 3.28 18.79
CA ASP A 303 -14.87 3.45 20.13
C ASP A 303 -14.93 2.20 21.04
N SER A 304 -14.68 1.02 20.52
CA SER A 304 -14.72 -0.25 21.24
C SER A 304 -13.37 -0.82 21.66
N PHE A 305 -12.23 -0.26 21.21
CA PHE A 305 -10.94 -0.96 21.34
C PHE A 305 -10.06 -0.54 22.51
N PHE A 306 -10.24 0.66 23.10
CA PHE A 306 -9.10 1.31 23.79
C PHE A 306 -9.31 1.88 25.19
N ARG A 307 -10.35 1.54 25.92
CA ARG A 307 -10.44 1.99 27.32
C ARG A 307 -9.34 1.44 28.24
N GLN A 308 -8.62 0.39 27.83
CA GLN A 308 -7.59 -0.28 28.65
C GLN A 308 -6.35 -0.75 27.87
N CYS A 309 -5.96 -0.10 26.79
CA CYS A 309 -4.74 -0.44 26.08
C CYS A 309 -3.53 0.25 26.74
N ARG A 310 -2.48 -0.52 27.06
CA ARG A 310 -1.19 -0.01 27.49
C ARG A 310 -0.20 -0.10 26.33
N ILE A 311 0.41 1.01 25.99
CA ILE A 311 1.41 1.07 24.93
C ILE A 311 2.75 1.39 25.57
N LEU A 312 3.72 0.52 25.36
CA LEU A 312 5.11 0.79 25.69
C LEU A 312 5.78 1.38 24.45
N VAL A 313 6.24 2.61 24.53
CA VAL A 313 7.13 3.21 23.53
C VAL A 313 8.55 3.06 24.02
N MET A 314 9.39 2.47 23.19
CA MET A 314 10.80 2.18 23.49
C MET A 314 11.67 2.84 22.43
N GLN A 315 12.68 3.58 22.84
CA GLN A 315 13.72 4.09 21.96
C GLN A 315 14.95 3.20 22.05
N ALA A 316 15.46 2.74 20.92
CA ALA A 316 16.59 1.82 20.86
C ALA A 316 17.46 2.07 19.63
N ASP A 317 18.78 1.93 19.83
CA ASP A 317 19.80 1.84 18.77
C ASP A 317 20.55 0.49 18.91
N ASN A 318 21.78 0.47 19.39
CA ASN A 318 22.49 -0.74 19.81
C ASN A 318 22.18 -1.14 21.27
N ALA A 319 21.35 -0.36 21.97
CA ALA A 319 20.84 -0.62 23.30
C ALA A 319 19.47 0.05 23.47
N VAL A 320 18.70 -0.35 24.47
CA VAL A 320 17.49 0.35 24.85
C VAL A 320 17.87 1.64 25.57
N ARG A 321 17.41 2.78 25.07
CA ARG A 321 17.77 4.12 25.56
C ARG A 321 16.70 4.74 26.42
N ASP A 322 15.42 4.48 26.09
CA ASP A 322 14.29 5.05 26.79
C ASP A 322 13.08 4.10 26.74
N GLU A 323 12.27 4.07 27.80
CA GLU A 323 11.08 3.26 27.92
C GLU A 323 9.95 4.11 28.55
N VAL A 324 8.88 4.37 27.83
CA VAL A 324 7.75 5.17 28.30
C VAL A 324 6.43 4.42 28.13
N TRP A 325 5.66 4.33 29.21
CA TRP A 325 4.33 3.76 29.18
C TRP A 325 3.27 4.82 28.90
N LEU A 326 2.46 4.59 27.90
CA LEU A 326 1.37 5.46 27.51
C LEU A 326 0.04 4.74 27.74
N ASN A 327 -0.69 5.20 28.74
CA ASN A 327 -1.96 4.60 29.14
C ASN A 327 -3.17 5.40 28.64
N ASP A 328 -2.96 6.67 28.30
CA ASP A 328 -3.99 7.58 27.85
C ASP A 328 -3.45 8.61 26.84
N LEU A 329 -4.36 9.40 26.26
CA LEU A 329 -4.02 10.43 25.28
C LEU A 329 -3.24 11.60 25.85
N ASP A 330 -3.46 11.93 27.10
CA ASP A 330 -2.77 13.04 27.74
C ASP A 330 -1.32 12.67 27.99
N ALA A 331 -1.04 11.40 28.34
CA ALA A 331 0.32 10.86 28.38
C ALA A 331 0.98 10.91 27.00
N LEU A 332 0.25 10.55 25.93
CA LEU A 332 0.77 10.66 24.56
C LEU A 332 1.07 12.11 24.16
N ASN A 333 0.12 13.02 24.39
CA ASN A 333 0.30 14.42 24.03
C ASN A 333 1.50 15.03 24.74
N ARG A 334 1.67 14.72 26.03
CA ARG A 334 2.86 15.14 26.81
C ARG A 334 4.14 14.53 26.23
N TYR A 335 4.12 13.24 25.94
CA TYR A 335 5.28 12.55 25.38
C TYR A 335 5.65 13.11 24.00
N THR A 336 4.68 13.29 23.11
CA THR A 336 4.96 13.83 21.75
C THR A 336 5.40 15.29 21.77
N ALA A 337 4.91 16.10 22.72
CA ALA A 337 5.35 17.49 22.90
C ALA A 337 6.80 17.60 23.37
N GLN A 338 7.25 16.65 24.19
CA GLN A 338 8.61 16.62 24.76
C GLN A 338 9.52 15.60 24.04
N PHE A 339 9.02 14.96 22.99
CA PHE A 339 9.74 13.89 22.29
C PHE A 339 11.06 14.40 21.73
N THR A 340 12.15 13.79 22.18
CA THR A 340 13.49 13.94 21.66
C THR A 340 14.03 12.55 21.35
N LEU A 341 14.70 12.39 20.22
CA LEU A 341 15.41 11.15 19.92
C LEU A 341 16.64 11.05 20.82
N VAL A 342 16.71 9.97 21.58
CA VAL A 342 17.84 9.67 22.47
C VAL A 342 18.59 8.49 21.90
N GLY A 343 19.77 8.72 21.34
CA GLY A 343 20.60 7.68 20.70
C GLY A 343 21.58 8.29 19.71
N GLY A 344 21.88 7.60 18.63
CA GLY A 344 22.84 8.02 17.59
C GLY A 344 23.96 7.00 17.40
N GLY A 345 23.76 5.78 17.94
CA GLY A 345 24.66 4.64 17.73
C GLY A 345 24.35 3.84 16.48
N GLY A 346 25.08 2.75 16.27
CA GLY A 346 24.74 1.77 15.22
C GLY A 346 23.44 1.02 15.53
N THR A 347 22.81 0.44 14.52
CA THR A 347 21.53 -0.25 14.66
C THR A 347 21.71 -1.73 14.96
N ASP A 348 21.28 -2.15 16.15
CA ASP A 348 21.14 -3.56 16.53
C ASP A 348 19.75 -3.78 17.15
N PHE A 349 18.93 -4.57 16.50
CA PHE A 349 17.55 -4.80 16.98
C PHE A 349 17.47 -5.78 18.14
N ARG A 350 18.49 -6.63 18.34
CA ARG A 350 18.49 -7.71 19.34
C ARG A 350 18.28 -7.23 20.79
N PRO A 351 18.89 -6.13 21.27
CA PRO A 351 18.69 -5.65 22.64
C PRO A 351 17.22 -5.28 22.94
N ALA A 352 16.53 -4.62 22.02
CA ALA A 352 15.12 -4.29 22.18
C ALA A 352 14.26 -5.55 22.29
N PHE A 353 14.48 -6.56 21.45
CA PHE A 353 13.77 -7.84 21.51
C PHE A 353 14.08 -8.60 22.81
N ALA A 354 15.31 -8.59 23.27
CA ALA A 354 15.69 -9.21 24.55
C ALA A 354 14.98 -8.54 25.74
N ARG A 355 14.88 -7.21 25.73
CA ARG A 355 14.18 -6.44 26.75
C ARG A 355 12.68 -6.73 26.77
N ILE A 356 12.04 -6.78 25.60
CA ILE A 356 10.62 -7.13 25.48
C ILE A 356 10.35 -8.57 25.98
N ALA A 357 11.25 -9.51 25.64
CA ALA A 357 11.14 -10.87 26.14
C ALA A 357 11.28 -10.95 27.67
N GLN A 358 12.17 -10.16 28.27
CA GLN A 358 12.33 -10.04 29.71
C GLN A 358 11.05 -9.49 30.35
N LEU A 359 10.52 -8.35 29.87
CA LEU A 359 9.29 -7.75 30.38
C LEU A 359 8.08 -8.72 30.32
N ARG A 360 8.07 -9.60 29.34
CA ARG A 360 7.08 -10.65 29.22
C ARG A 360 7.29 -11.75 30.26
N GLN A 361 8.53 -12.20 30.49
CA GLN A 361 8.88 -13.18 31.53
C GLN A 361 8.56 -12.65 32.91
N ASP A 362 8.82 -11.37 33.17
CA ASP A 362 8.54 -10.70 34.44
C ASP A 362 7.03 -10.44 34.65
N GLY A 363 6.18 -10.81 33.68
CA GLY A 363 4.73 -10.65 33.78
C GLY A 363 4.24 -9.20 33.65
N VAL A 364 5.11 -8.28 33.20
CA VAL A 364 4.74 -6.87 32.96
C VAL A 364 3.93 -6.74 31.64
N LEU A 365 4.35 -7.47 30.60
CA LEU A 365 3.67 -7.58 29.30
C LEU A 365 2.94 -8.94 29.21
N ARG A 366 1.84 -9.10 29.96
CA ARG A 366 1.14 -10.38 30.03
C ARG A 366 0.41 -10.74 28.75
N ASP A 367 -0.21 -9.74 28.13
CA ASP A 367 -1.06 -9.91 26.95
C ASP A 367 -0.44 -9.24 25.71
N LEU A 368 0.90 -9.34 25.56
CA LEU A 368 1.60 -8.78 24.42
C LEU A 368 1.19 -9.51 23.14
N GLN A 369 0.51 -8.79 22.27
CA GLN A 369 0.03 -9.30 20.99
C GLN A 369 1.01 -8.99 19.86
N GLY A 370 1.62 -7.82 19.85
CA GLY A 370 2.49 -7.41 18.77
C GLY A 370 3.47 -6.30 19.09
N VAL A 371 4.51 -6.25 18.27
CA VAL A 371 5.57 -5.25 18.31
C VAL A 371 5.66 -4.57 16.95
N LEU A 372 5.60 -3.23 16.96
CA LEU A 372 5.92 -2.41 15.80
C LEU A 372 7.33 -1.85 15.98
N TYR A 373 8.19 -2.07 15.01
CA TYR A 373 9.55 -1.56 15.00
C TYR A 373 9.73 -0.55 13.87
N PHE A 374 9.85 0.72 14.19
CA PHE A 374 10.08 1.82 13.26
C PHE A 374 11.59 1.99 13.02
N THR A 375 12.07 1.80 11.79
CA THR A 375 13.50 1.78 11.45
C THR A 375 13.76 2.01 9.96
N ASP A 376 14.99 2.35 9.58
CA ASP A 376 15.45 2.30 8.19
C ASP A 376 15.89 0.90 7.73
N GLY A 377 15.92 -0.08 8.67
CA GLY A 377 16.18 -1.48 8.40
C GLY A 377 17.65 -1.89 8.26
N LYS A 378 18.58 -0.97 8.43
CA LYS A 378 20.01 -1.25 8.32
C LYS A 378 20.60 -1.73 9.65
N GLY A 379 20.14 -2.87 10.15
CA GLY A 379 20.54 -3.38 11.45
C GLY A 379 20.63 -4.90 11.53
N ILE A 380 21.03 -5.38 12.70
CA ILE A 380 21.19 -6.82 12.99
C ILE A 380 19.88 -7.35 13.56
N TYR A 381 19.22 -8.22 12.81
CA TYR A 381 17.96 -8.85 13.22
C TYR A 381 18.19 -10.05 14.15
N PRO A 382 17.22 -10.37 15.05
CA PRO A 382 17.21 -11.61 15.79
C PRO A 382 17.16 -12.83 14.84
N ALA A 383 18.06 -13.79 15.07
CA ALA A 383 18.13 -15.01 14.25
C ALA A 383 16.91 -15.93 14.47
N LYS A 384 16.30 -15.91 15.66
CA LYS A 384 15.13 -16.73 15.99
C LYS A 384 13.87 -15.88 16.02
N ARG A 385 12.75 -16.47 15.57
CA ARG A 385 11.43 -15.86 15.68
C ARG A 385 11.11 -15.60 17.16
N PRO A 386 10.78 -14.36 17.54
CA PRO A 386 10.28 -14.06 18.87
C PRO A 386 8.90 -14.68 19.09
N PRO A 387 8.50 -14.91 20.35
CA PRO A 387 7.21 -15.52 20.68
C PRO A 387 6.03 -14.51 20.64
N PHE A 388 6.16 -13.47 19.84
CA PHE A 388 5.14 -12.45 19.57
C PHE A 388 5.26 -12.00 18.11
N GLU A 389 4.15 -11.53 17.56
CA GLU A 389 4.14 -11.02 16.21
C GLU A 389 4.90 -9.70 16.10
N THR A 390 5.65 -9.53 15.04
CA THR A 390 6.49 -8.34 14.84
C THR A 390 6.31 -7.80 13.43
N ALA A 391 6.16 -6.48 13.33
CA ALA A 391 6.24 -5.78 12.05
C ALA A 391 7.33 -4.71 12.09
N PHE A 392 8.14 -4.69 11.05
CA PHE A 392 9.08 -3.60 10.80
C PHE A 392 8.43 -2.59 9.88
N LEU A 393 8.47 -1.33 10.29
CA LEU A 393 7.92 -0.20 9.57
C LEU A 393 9.04 0.61 8.95
N PHE A 394 8.97 0.79 7.65
CA PHE A 394 9.91 1.58 6.86
C PHE A 394 9.21 2.80 6.29
N LEU A 395 9.90 3.92 6.26
CA LEU A 395 9.46 5.08 5.50
C LEU A 395 9.74 4.87 4.01
N GLU A 396 8.81 5.27 3.18
CA GLU A 396 9.03 5.29 1.74
C GLU A 396 9.92 6.48 1.36
N ASP A 397 11.19 6.19 1.12
CA ASP A 397 12.19 7.17 0.64
C ASP A 397 12.51 6.99 -0.85
N GLY A 398 11.74 6.15 -1.56
CA GLY A 398 11.99 5.80 -2.96
C GLY A 398 13.05 4.72 -3.15
N THR A 399 13.58 4.15 -2.07
CA THR A 399 14.43 2.95 -2.12
C THR A 399 13.58 1.69 -1.90
N PRO A 400 13.96 0.55 -2.48
CA PRO A 400 13.36 -0.71 -2.08
C PRO A 400 13.55 -0.90 -0.58
N PRO A 401 12.47 -1.19 0.17
CA PRO A 401 12.60 -1.41 1.61
C PRO A 401 13.51 -2.63 1.86
N PRO A 402 14.35 -2.60 2.90
CA PRO A 402 15.27 -3.67 3.20
C PRO A 402 14.55 -5.00 3.45
N ASP A 403 15.26 -6.10 3.21
CA ASP A 403 14.75 -7.42 3.49
C ASP A 403 14.64 -7.64 5.00
N VAL A 404 13.49 -8.12 5.43
CA VAL A 404 13.24 -8.52 6.81
C VAL A 404 13.27 -10.04 6.94
N PRO A 405 13.57 -10.58 8.14
CA PRO A 405 13.48 -12.02 8.36
C PRO A 405 12.10 -12.58 7.98
N PRO A 406 12.02 -13.84 7.50
CA PRO A 406 10.74 -14.45 7.06
C PRO A 406 9.65 -14.51 8.14
N TRP A 407 10.03 -14.43 9.40
CA TRP A 407 9.10 -14.45 10.53
C TRP A 407 8.49 -13.06 10.85
N ALA A 408 9.03 -11.99 10.30
CA ALA A 408 8.56 -10.63 10.53
C ALA A 408 7.70 -10.12 9.37
N MET A 409 6.74 -9.25 9.68
CA MET A 409 5.99 -8.53 8.66
C MET A 409 6.74 -7.27 8.26
N ARG A 410 6.70 -6.96 6.98
CA ARG A 410 7.23 -5.72 6.42
C ARG A 410 6.09 -4.77 6.12
N LEU A 411 6.11 -3.59 6.70
CA LEU A 411 5.17 -2.50 6.45
C LEU A 411 5.94 -1.29 5.91
N VAL A 412 5.39 -0.61 4.94
CA VAL A 412 5.99 0.61 4.37
C VAL A 412 4.98 1.73 4.53
N LEU A 413 5.42 2.80 5.19
CA LEU A 413 4.62 3.98 5.46
C LEU A 413 4.93 5.07 4.44
N GLN A 414 3.89 5.72 3.96
CA GLN A 414 4.04 6.90 3.11
C GLN A 414 4.02 8.15 3.99
N PRO A 415 4.97 9.09 3.79
CA PRO A 415 4.98 10.34 4.56
C PRO A 415 3.65 11.10 4.47
N GLU A 416 2.94 11.00 3.33
CA GLU A 416 1.64 11.65 3.10
C GLU A 416 0.52 11.10 3.98
N GLU A 417 0.63 9.88 4.48
CA GLU A 417 -0.34 9.30 5.41
C GLU A 417 -0.35 10.04 6.77
N PHE A 418 0.74 10.76 7.08
CA PHE A 418 0.98 11.44 8.36
C PHE A 418 1.04 12.96 8.25
N ASP A 419 0.88 13.56 7.05
CA ASP A 419 0.94 15.02 6.89
C ASP A 419 -0.39 15.66 7.37
N PRO A 420 -0.37 16.45 8.49
CA PRO A 420 -1.55 17.13 8.98
C PRO A 420 -2.00 18.31 8.10
N LYS A 421 -1.19 18.74 7.10
CA LYS A 421 -1.52 19.84 6.19
C LYS A 421 -2.35 19.44 4.99
N GLY A 422 -2.64 18.16 4.83
CA GLY A 422 -3.55 17.62 3.80
C GLY A 422 -5.03 17.54 4.24
N ARG A 423 -5.44 18.25 5.30
CA ARG A 423 -6.83 18.36 5.74
C ARG A 423 -7.43 19.69 5.36
#